data_0d4bf147c7bc619d576337c3ccfab16c
#
_entry.id   0d4bf147c7bc619d576337c3ccfab16c
#
_cell.length_a   1.000
_cell.length_b   1.000
_cell.length_c   1.000
_cell.angle_alpha   90.00
_cell.angle_beta   90.00
_cell.angle_gamma   90.00
#
_symmetry.space_group_name_H-M   'P 1'
#
loop_
_entity.id
_entity.type
_entity.pdbx_description
1 polymer ?
#
loop_
_entity_poly.entity_id
_entity_poly.type
_entity_poly.pdbx_seq_one_letter_code
_entity_poly.pdbx_strand_id
1 'polypeptide(L)'
;MAEGKTGQSARTRHALITAAEKLIALHGVAAVSSRQISKAAGQRNNYAVGHRFGSKDDLIRAVLTAHNTPIDHLRRKALDSIGPDPRVRDWVRCLVAPEIEYLAGLGAPTYFARFFAQVSADPATTMLLYEQMGGSEPLVAILEGFYGALPSFPDDALEIRNNMTRHIIVNTLADIERAAEEPTHVPIPWERQCEIVVDALTGMWLAPVSAAP
;
A
#
# COMPACT_ATOMS: atom_id res chain seq x y z
N MET A 1 4.22 37.25 10.48
CA MET A 1 3.83 37.02 9.05
C MET A 1 4.41 35.74 8.43
N ALA A 2 5.49 35.14 8.94
CA ALA A 2 6.07 33.89 8.42
C ALA A 2 5.24 32.65 8.77
N GLU A 3 4.68 32.54 9.97
CA GLU A 3 3.87 31.38 10.41
C GLU A 3 2.61 31.15 9.57
N GLY A 4 1.93 32.22 9.14
CA GLY A 4 0.75 32.09 8.28
C GLY A 4 1.04 31.51 6.89
N LYS A 5 2.21 31.81 6.31
CA LYS A 5 2.62 31.26 5.00
C LYS A 5 2.99 29.77 5.08
N THR A 6 3.65 29.35 6.16
CA THR A 6 4.03 27.95 6.39
C THR A 6 2.79 27.08 6.60
N GLY A 7 1.83 27.53 7.40
CA GLY A 7 0.56 26.83 7.62
C GLY A 7 -0.28 26.71 6.35
N GLN A 8 -0.37 27.76 5.53
CA GLN A 8 -1.08 27.72 4.25
C GLN A 8 -0.40 26.77 3.25
N SER A 9 0.93 26.75 3.25
CA SER A 9 1.74 25.84 2.42
C SER A 9 1.46 24.37 2.76
N ALA A 10 1.44 24.02 4.04
CA ALA A 10 1.16 22.66 4.51
C ALA A 10 -0.29 22.22 4.19
N ARG A 11 -1.27 23.11 4.37
CA ARG A 11 -2.68 22.83 4.02
C ARG A 11 -2.86 22.56 2.52
N THR A 12 -2.23 23.37 1.67
CA THR A 12 -2.28 23.17 0.20
C THR A 12 -1.64 21.83 -0.18
N ARG A 13 -0.49 21.48 0.42
CA ARG A 13 0.18 20.21 0.17
C ARG A 13 -0.72 19.02 0.56
N HIS A 14 -1.32 19.06 1.72
CA HIS A 14 -2.25 18.03 2.19
C HIS A 14 -3.48 17.90 1.28
N ALA A 15 -4.12 19.01 0.89
CA ALA A 15 -5.27 19.00 -0.01
C ALA A 15 -4.95 18.38 -1.38
N LEU A 16 -3.75 18.63 -1.93
CA LEU A 16 -3.31 18.02 -3.19
C LEU A 16 -3.09 16.50 -3.05
N ILE A 17 -2.48 16.05 -1.94
CA ILE A 17 -2.29 14.62 -1.63
C ILE A 17 -3.64 13.92 -1.55
N THR A 18 -4.59 14.42 -0.74
CA THR A 18 -5.94 13.85 -0.58
C THR A 18 -6.73 13.83 -1.89
N ALA A 19 -6.63 14.89 -2.69
CA ALA A 19 -7.30 14.93 -3.99
C ALA A 19 -6.72 13.94 -4.99
N ALA A 20 -5.40 13.79 -5.02
CA ALA A 20 -4.71 12.82 -5.88
C ALA A 20 -5.08 11.38 -5.52
N GLU A 21 -4.99 11.04 -4.24
CA GLU A 21 -5.37 9.73 -3.71
C GLU A 21 -6.80 9.36 -4.14
N LYS A 22 -7.77 10.21 -3.83
CA LYS A 22 -9.18 9.98 -4.17
C LYS A 22 -9.40 9.83 -5.68
N LEU A 23 -8.90 10.77 -6.49
CA LEU A 23 -9.14 10.74 -7.93
C LEU A 23 -8.49 9.53 -8.59
N ILE A 24 -7.25 9.20 -8.21
CA ILE A 24 -6.54 8.04 -8.76
C ILE A 24 -7.23 6.74 -8.31
N ALA A 25 -7.64 6.63 -7.06
CA ALA A 25 -8.40 5.48 -6.57
C ALA A 25 -9.68 5.20 -7.36
N LEU A 26 -10.38 6.27 -7.78
CA LEU A 26 -11.67 6.17 -8.47
C LEU A 26 -11.55 6.03 -9.99
N HIS A 27 -10.52 6.60 -10.61
CA HIS A 27 -10.43 6.74 -12.07
C HIS A 27 -9.17 6.13 -12.69
N GLY A 28 -8.21 5.70 -11.88
CA GLY A 28 -6.92 5.19 -12.32
C GLY A 28 -5.89 6.27 -12.60
N VAL A 29 -4.62 5.85 -12.63
CA VAL A 29 -3.49 6.77 -12.81
C VAL A 29 -3.56 7.50 -14.14
N ALA A 30 -3.77 6.78 -15.25
CA ALA A 30 -3.71 7.33 -16.59
C ALA A 30 -4.82 8.37 -16.86
N ALA A 31 -6.01 8.20 -16.28
CA ALA A 31 -7.17 9.07 -16.52
C ALA A 31 -7.12 10.39 -15.73
N VAL A 32 -6.23 10.51 -14.72
CA VAL A 32 -6.18 11.65 -13.81
C VAL A 32 -5.01 12.57 -14.15
N SER A 33 -5.29 13.82 -14.51
CA SER A 33 -4.29 14.85 -14.79
C SER A 33 -3.97 15.72 -13.57
N SER A 34 -2.77 16.32 -13.54
CA SER A 34 -2.37 17.29 -12.50
C SER A 34 -3.32 18.47 -12.40
N ARG A 35 -3.97 18.87 -13.51
CA ARG A 35 -4.96 19.94 -13.52
C ARG A 35 -6.25 19.55 -12.81
N GLN A 36 -6.74 18.32 -13.03
CA GLN A 36 -7.91 17.78 -12.32
C GLN A 36 -7.65 17.69 -10.82
N ILE A 37 -6.46 17.22 -10.43
CA ILE A 37 -6.04 17.17 -9.01
C ILE A 37 -6.02 18.57 -8.40
N SER A 38 -5.38 19.55 -9.06
CA SER A 38 -5.34 20.93 -8.58
C SER A 38 -6.73 21.52 -8.38
N LYS A 39 -7.65 21.28 -9.34
CA LYS A 39 -9.04 21.73 -9.26
C LYS A 39 -9.80 21.06 -8.09
N ALA A 40 -9.67 19.73 -7.94
CA ALA A 40 -10.30 18.98 -6.86
C ALA A 40 -9.78 19.37 -5.47
N ALA A 41 -8.53 19.77 -5.38
CA ALA A 41 -7.90 20.31 -4.17
C ALA A 41 -8.29 21.78 -3.86
N GLY A 42 -9.24 22.36 -4.61
CA GLY A 42 -9.69 23.75 -4.43
C GLY A 42 -8.65 24.81 -4.79
N GLN A 43 -7.62 24.44 -5.57
CA GLN A 43 -6.58 25.39 -5.94
C GLN A 43 -7.02 26.24 -7.13
N ARG A 44 -6.89 27.57 -7.00
CA ARG A 44 -7.17 28.51 -8.11
C ARG A 44 -6.15 28.36 -9.24
N ASN A 45 -4.91 27.97 -8.89
CA ASN A 45 -3.84 27.73 -9.85
C ASN A 45 -3.87 26.28 -10.34
N ASN A 46 -4.16 26.08 -11.62
CA ASN A 46 -4.17 24.76 -12.26
C ASN A 46 -2.79 24.07 -12.29
N TYR A 47 -1.70 24.82 -12.05
CA TYR A 47 -0.32 24.32 -11.99
C TYR A 47 0.15 24.03 -10.56
N ALA A 48 -0.77 23.98 -9.58
CA ALA A 48 -0.42 23.80 -8.17
C ALA A 48 0.38 22.51 -7.90
N VAL A 49 0.10 21.41 -8.62
CA VAL A 49 0.86 20.16 -8.55
C VAL A 49 2.31 20.41 -8.97
N GLY A 50 2.54 20.93 -10.17
CA GLY A 50 3.89 21.22 -10.68
C GLY A 50 4.66 22.17 -9.77
N HIS A 51 4.01 23.22 -9.29
CA HIS A 51 4.65 24.19 -8.40
C HIS A 51 5.03 23.59 -7.02
N ARG A 52 4.26 22.63 -6.52
CA ARG A 52 4.42 22.09 -5.16
C ARG A 52 5.22 20.79 -5.09
N PHE A 53 5.11 19.94 -6.12
CA PHE A 53 5.73 18.63 -6.16
C PHE A 53 6.72 18.45 -7.32
N GLY A 54 6.65 19.28 -8.35
CA GLY A 54 7.45 19.15 -9.57
C GLY A 54 6.72 18.34 -10.64
N SER A 55 6.31 17.13 -10.33
CA SER A 55 5.62 16.22 -11.26
C SER A 55 4.40 15.54 -10.61
N LYS A 56 3.62 14.83 -11.43
CA LYS A 56 2.56 13.93 -10.95
C LYS A 56 3.15 12.72 -10.22
N ASP A 57 4.29 12.22 -10.68
CA ASP A 57 4.97 11.08 -10.05
C ASP A 57 5.50 11.46 -8.67
N ASP A 58 6.03 12.67 -8.50
CA ASP A 58 6.44 13.16 -7.18
C ASP A 58 5.26 13.34 -6.23
N LEU A 59 4.08 13.71 -6.76
CA LEU A 59 2.86 13.73 -5.97
C LEU A 59 2.41 12.31 -5.59
N ILE A 60 2.49 11.34 -6.50
CA ILE A 60 2.21 9.91 -6.20
C ILE A 60 3.17 9.40 -5.12
N ARG A 61 4.48 9.68 -5.24
CA ARG A 61 5.47 9.35 -4.19
C ARG A 61 5.09 9.99 -2.85
N ALA A 62 4.61 11.22 -2.85
CA ALA A 62 4.21 11.91 -1.62
C ALA A 62 2.96 11.27 -0.99
N VAL A 63 2.00 10.78 -1.78
CA VAL A 63 0.86 9.99 -1.28
C VAL A 63 1.36 8.69 -0.66
N LEU A 64 2.17 7.92 -1.38
CA LEU A 64 2.76 6.65 -0.90
C LEU A 64 3.53 6.85 0.41
N THR A 65 4.38 7.87 0.49
CA THR A 65 5.16 8.18 1.70
C THR A 65 4.27 8.52 2.88
N ALA A 66 3.18 9.28 2.67
CA ALA A 66 2.26 9.66 3.73
C ALA A 66 1.60 8.44 4.41
N HIS A 67 1.36 7.37 3.65
CA HIS A 67 0.78 6.13 4.17
C HIS A 67 1.85 5.13 4.64
N ASN A 68 2.97 5.00 3.92
CA ASN A 68 4.03 4.07 4.31
C ASN A 68 4.66 4.40 5.67
N THR A 69 4.80 5.68 6.01
CA THR A 69 5.39 6.09 7.30
C THR A 69 4.67 5.48 8.51
N PRO A 70 3.34 5.63 8.69
CA PRO A 70 2.63 4.97 9.78
C PRO A 70 2.61 3.44 9.66
N ILE A 71 2.54 2.88 8.44
CA ILE A 71 2.62 1.43 8.23
C ILE A 71 3.98 0.89 8.70
N ASP A 72 5.07 1.60 8.44
CA ASP A 72 6.41 1.20 8.91
C ASP A 72 6.53 1.17 10.43
N HIS A 73 5.80 2.03 11.15
CA HIS A 73 5.71 1.92 12.60
C HIS A 73 5.03 0.61 13.05
N LEU A 74 3.98 0.19 12.34
CA LEU A 74 3.30 -1.08 12.62
C LEU A 74 4.18 -2.28 12.23
N ARG A 75 4.93 -2.20 11.13
CA ARG A 75 5.90 -3.23 10.72
C ARG A 75 7.01 -3.42 11.76
N ARG A 76 7.57 -2.32 12.31
CA ARG A 76 8.56 -2.41 13.40
C ARG A 76 7.97 -3.09 14.62
N LYS A 77 6.77 -2.70 15.03
CA LYS A 77 6.06 -3.36 16.16
C LYS A 77 5.84 -4.86 15.90
N ALA A 78 5.51 -5.24 14.66
CA ALA A 78 5.37 -6.66 14.30
C ALA A 78 6.72 -7.40 14.37
N LEU A 79 7.82 -6.79 13.89
CA LEU A 79 9.17 -7.34 14.01
C LEU A 79 9.62 -7.48 15.46
N ASP A 80 9.36 -6.50 16.31
CA ASP A 80 9.70 -6.53 17.74
C ASP A 80 8.94 -7.64 18.49
N SER A 81 7.80 -8.07 17.96
CA SER A 81 6.92 -9.08 18.54
C SER A 81 7.14 -10.49 17.97
N ILE A 82 7.96 -10.63 16.90
CA ILE A 82 8.24 -11.92 16.29
C ILE A 82 9.11 -12.77 17.23
N GLY A 83 8.79 -14.06 17.36
CA GLY A 83 9.54 -14.96 18.24
C GLY A 83 10.96 -15.27 17.75
N PRO A 84 11.76 -15.98 18.51
CA PRO A 84 13.16 -16.27 18.18
C PRO A 84 13.34 -17.29 17.04
N ASP A 85 12.32 -18.08 16.72
CA ASP A 85 12.33 -19.09 15.64
C ASP A 85 11.08 -18.95 14.78
N PRO A 86 10.98 -17.86 13.97
CA PRO A 86 9.79 -17.55 13.21
C PRO A 86 9.67 -18.46 11.98
N ARG A 87 8.46 -18.99 11.79
CA ARG A 87 8.09 -19.77 10.61
C ARG A 87 7.56 -18.88 9.49
N VAL A 88 7.41 -19.43 8.29
CA VAL A 88 6.85 -18.73 7.12
C VAL A 88 5.57 -17.96 7.47
N ARG A 89 4.67 -18.57 8.26
CA ARG A 89 3.40 -17.94 8.67
C ARG A 89 3.60 -16.67 9.50
N ASP A 90 4.62 -16.63 10.33
CA ASP A 90 4.91 -15.48 11.19
C ASP A 90 5.42 -14.31 10.35
N TRP A 91 6.26 -14.58 9.37
CA TRP A 91 6.72 -13.58 8.39
C TRP A 91 5.60 -13.08 7.48
N VAL A 92 4.73 -13.99 6.99
CA VAL A 92 3.54 -13.60 6.22
C VAL A 92 2.64 -12.68 7.06
N ARG A 93 2.48 -12.95 8.35
CA ARG A 93 1.74 -12.06 9.26
C ARG A 93 2.39 -10.68 9.35
N CYS A 94 3.72 -10.59 9.47
CA CYS A 94 4.44 -9.31 9.48
C CYS A 94 4.26 -8.51 8.17
N LEU A 95 4.04 -9.18 7.04
CA LEU A 95 3.73 -8.52 5.76
C LEU A 95 2.28 -8.01 5.69
N VAL A 96 1.33 -8.74 6.27
CA VAL A 96 -0.12 -8.50 6.06
C VAL A 96 -0.74 -7.68 7.18
N ALA A 97 -0.43 -8.00 8.44
CA ALA A 97 -1.11 -7.39 9.59
C ALA A 97 -0.95 -5.86 9.66
N PRO A 98 0.24 -5.28 9.43
CA PRO A 98 0.41 -3.83 9.45
C PRO A 98 -0.47 -3.09 8.45
N GLU A 99 -0.66 -3.65 7.25
CA GLU A 99 -1.48 -3.06 6.20
C GLU A 99 -2.97 -3.06 6.58
N ILE A 100 -3.46 -4.19 7.10
CA ILE A 100 -4.86 -4.35 7.50
C ILE A 100 -5.16 -3.51 8.75
N GLU A 101 -4.28 -3.51 9.75
CA GLU A 101 -4.41 -2.69 10.96
C GLU A 101 -4.43 -1.21 10.61
N TYR A 102 -3.55 -0.78 9.70
CA TYR A 102 -3.53 0.60 9.23
C TYR A 102 -4.83 0.99 8.52
N LEU A 103 -5.28 0.15 7.57
CA LEU A 103 -6.52 0.40 6.83
C LEU A 103 -7.73 0.49 7.77
N ALA A 104 -7.84 -0.41 8.75
CA ALA A 104 -8.88 -0.38 9.77
C ALA A 104 -8.86 0.92 10.60
N GLY A 105 -7.66 1.43 10.89
CA GLY A 105 -7.46 2.67 11.65
C GLY A 105 -7.81 3.95 10.88
N LEU A 106 -7.84 3.93 9.54
CA LEU A 106 -8.19 5.12 8.74
C LEU A 106 -9.67 5.49 8.86
N GLY A 107 -10.55 4.52 9.13
CA GLY A 107 -12.00 4.71 9.08
C GLY A 107 -12.53 4.82 7.64
N ALA A 108 -13.86 4.93 7.51
CA ALA A 108 -14.52 5.06 6.21
C ALA A 108 -15.15 6.46 6.06
N PRO A 109 -15.16 7.05 4.85
CA PRO A 109 -14.56 6.53 3.61
C PRO A 109 -13.03 6.79 3.53
N THR A 110 -12.29 5.82 3.02
CA THR A 110 -10.87 5.96 2.68
C THR A 110 -10.62 5.55 1.23
N TYR A 111 -9.49 5.92 0.65
CA TYR A 111 -9.16 5.69 -0.76
C TYR A 111 -7.74 5.10 -0.94
N PHE A 112 -7.03 4.86 0.14
CA PHE A 112 -5.62 4.47 0.09
C PHE A 112 -5.40 3.11 -0.57
N ALA A 113 -6.16 2.07 -0.18
CA ALA A 113 -5.95 0.73 -0.71
C ALA A 113 -6.29 0.66 -2.21
N ARG A 114 -7.37 1.33 -2.64
CA ARG A 114 -7.73 1.45 -4.08
C ARG A 114 -6.71 2.28 -4.85
N PHE A 115 -6.20 3.37 -4.27
CA PHE A 115 -5.12 4.15 -4.86
C PHE A 115 -3.88 3.28 -5.07
N PHE A 116 -3.47 2.54 -4.04
CA PHE A 116 -2.31 1.64 -4.10
C PHE A 116 -2.50 0.56 -5.18
N ALA A 117 -3.70 -0.01 -5.31
CA ALA A 117 -4.03 -0.97 -6.36
C ALA A 117 -3.87 -0.37 -7.76
N GLN A 118 -4.35 0.86 -7.99
CA GLN A 118 -4.21 1.56 -9.27
C GLN A 118 -2.75 1.86 -9.62
N VAL A 119 -1.96 2.32 -8.65
CA VAL A 119 -0.52 2.60 -8.85
C VAL A 119 0.26 1.31 -9.08
N SER A 120 -0.12 0.21 -8.42
CA SER A 120 0.49 -1.12 -8.59
C SER A 120 0.18 -1.75 -9.94
N ALA A 121 -0.98 -1.48 -10.53
CA ALA A 121 -1.43 -2.05 -11.79
C ALA A 121 -0.92 -1.28 -13.02
N ASP A 122 -0.56 -0.01 -12.88
CA ASP A 122 -0.09 0.84 -13.98
C ASP A 122 1.43 0.67 -14.17
N PRO A 123 1.89 0.16 -15.35
CA PRO A 123 3.31 -0.06 -15.60
C PRO A 123 4.18 1.19 -15.45
N ALA A 124 3.63 2.38 -15.72
CA ALA A 124 4.36 3.64 -15.61
C ALA A 124 4.68 4.03 -14.15
N THR A 125 3.88 3.55 -13.20
CA THR A 125 4.02 3.91 -11.78
C THR A 125 4.42 2.75 -10.88
N THR A 126 4.42 1.51 -11.37
CA THR A 126 4.85 0.33 -10.59
C THR A 126 6.26 0.49 -10.03
N MET A 127 7.17 1.12 -10.78
CA MET A 127 8.54 1.39 -10.30
C MET A 127 8.58 2.31 -9.09
N LEU A 128 7.63 3.25 -8.96
CA LEU A 128 7.51 4.12 -7.78
C LEU A 128 7.22 3.32 -6.51
N LEU A 129 6.46 2.22 -6.64
CA LEU A 129 6.20 1.31 -5.52
C LEU A 129 7.46 0.56 -5.11
N TYR A 130 8.21 0.01 -6.07
CA TYR A 130 9.45 -0.70 -5.77
C TYR A 130 10.49 0.23 -5.12
N GLU A 131 10.60 1.48 -5.57
CA GLU A 131 11.44 2.50 -4.94
C GLU A 131 11.02 2.73 -3.46
N GLN A 132 9.71 2.86 -3.20
CA GLN A 132 9.19 3.04 -1.85
C GLN A 132 9.39 1.80 -0.97
N MET A 133 9.19 0.61 -1.52
CA MET A 133 9.41 -0.66 -0.81
C MET A 133 10.88 -0.82 -0.43
N GLY A 134 11.80 -0.56 -1.36
CA GLY A 134 13.25 -0.63 -1.09
C GLY A 134 13.74 0.42 -0.09
N GLY A 135 13.02 1.54 0.06
CA GLY A 135 13.30 2.57 1.06
C GLY A 135 12.73 2.29 2.45
N SER A 136 11.92 1.24 2.62
CA SER A 136 11.33 0.85 3.90
C SER A 136 12.20 -0.18 4.60
N GLU A 137 13.02 0.26 5.53
CA GLU A 137 13.88 -0.63 6.33
C GLU A 137 13.12 -1.78 7.00
N PRO A 138 11.98 -1.57 7.70
CA PRO A 138 11.27 -2.68 8.32
C PRO A 138 10.64 -3.64 7.30
N LEU A 139 10.21 -3.18 6.13
CA LEU A 139 9.72 -4.06 5.08
C LEU A 139 10.85 -4.92 4.49
N VAL A 140 12.03 -4.33 4.27
CA VAL A 140 13.21 -5.08 3.80
C VAL A 140 13.58 -6.17 4.80
N ALA A 141 13.63 -5.86 6.10
CA ALA A 141 13.93 -6.84 7.15
C ALA A 141 12.87 -7.98 7.20
N ILE A 142 11.58 -7.66 7.03
CA ILE A 142 10.51 -8.67 6.94
C ILE A 142 10.71 -9.57 5.72
N LEU A 143 11.03 -8.99 4.56
CA LEU A 143 11.25 -9.76 3.33
C LEU A 143 12.48 -10.65 3.43
N GLU A 144 13.58 -10.18 3.99
CA GLU A 144 14.80 -10.99 4.23
C GLU A 144 14.50 -12.19 5.13
N GLY A 145 13.80 -11.97 6.25
CA GLY A 145 13.39 -13.04 7.14
C GLY A 145 12.41 -14.01 6.50
N PHE A 146 11.45 -13.49 5.73
CA PHE A 146 10.48 -14.29 4.99
C PHE A 146 11.17 -15.21 3.97
N TYR A 147 12.04 -14.66 3.10
CA TYR A 147 12.76 -15.47 2.12
C TYR A 147 13.72 -16.46 2.76
N GLY A 148 14.34 -16.09 3.90
CA GLY A 148 15.19 -16.99 4.65
C GLY A 148 14.46 -18.18 5.28
N ALA A 149 13.14 -18.03 5.57
CA ALA A 149 12.30 -19.09 6.11
C ALA A 149 11.65 -19.99 5.05
N LEU A 150 11.72 -19.61 3.74
CA LEU A 150 11.11 -20.38 2.67
C LEU A 150 11.94 -21.63 2.33
N PRO A 151 11.28 -22.73 1.90
CA PRO A 151 11.98 -23.79 1.22
C PRO A 151 12.58 -23.30 -0.11
N SER A 152 13.53 -24.03 -0.66
CA SER A 152 14.09 -23.72 -1.98
C SER A 152 13.02 -23.88 -3.06
N PHE A 153 12.90 -22.88 -3.93
CA PHE A 153 12.03 -22.88 -5.10
C PHE A 153 12.81 -22.66 -6.39
N PRO A 154 12.33 -23.19 -7.54
CA PRO A 154 12.78 -22.73 -8.85
C PRO A 154 12.50 -21.23 -9.02
N ASP A 155 13.38 -20.51 -9.74
CA ASP A 155 13.30 -19.05 -9.91
C ASP A 155 11.99 -18.59 -10.51
N ASP A 156 11.44 -19.32 -11.50
CA ASP A 156 10.15 -19.05 -12.13
C ASP A 156 8.98 -19.17 -11.15
N ALA A 157 9.02 -20.20 -10.29
CA ALA A 157 8.00 -20.37 -9.25
C ALA A 157 8.07 -19.27 -8.20
N LEU A 158 9.29 -18.86 -7.82
CA LEU A 158 9.52 -17.76 -6.89
C LEU A 158 8.97 -16.44 -7.45
N GLU A 159 9.28 -16.11 -8.71
CA GLU A 159 8.78 -14.91 -9.39
C GLU A 159 7.25 -14.87 -9.43
N ILE A 160 6.61 -15.98 -9.87
CA ILE A 160 5.15 -16.06 -9.97
C ILE A 160 4.51 -15.93 -8.60
N ARG A 161 5.02 -16.60 -7.56
CA ARG A 161 4.47 -16.51 -6.19
C ARG A 161 4.64 -15.11 -5.58
N ASN A 162 5.73 -14.43 -5.86
CA ASN A 162 5.91 -13.04 -5.48
C ASN A 162 4.84 -12.12 -6.10
N ASN A 163 4.59 -12.28 -7.40
CA ASN A 163 3.55 -11.54 -8.09
C ASN A 163 2.16 -11.86 -7.53
N MET A 164 1.86 -13.14 -7.27
CA MET A 164 0.59 -13.57 -6.64
C MET A 164 0.44 -12.97 -5.25
N THR A 165 1.48 -12.99 -4.41
CA THR A 165 1.47 -12.38 -3.07
C THR A 165 1.10 -10.91 -3.12
N ARG A 166 1.80 -10.15 -3.99
CA ARG A 166 1.49 -8.73 -4.19
C ARG A 166 0.05 -8.54 -4.63
N HIS A 167 -0.43 -9.30 -5.61
CA HIS A 167 -1.80 -9.18 -6.11
C HIS A 167 -2.84 -9.54 -5.04
N ILE A 168 -2.63 -10.59 -4.27
CA ILE A 168 -3.54 -11.00 -3.20
C ILE A 168 -3.63 -9.89 -2.15
N ILE A 169 -2.50 -9.40 -1.64
CA ILE A 169 -2.51 -8.35 -0.62
C ILE A 169 -3.19 -7.09 -1.16
N VAL A 170 -2.70 -6.57 -2.28
CA VAL A 170 -3.14 -5.27 -2.81
C VAL A 170 -4.62 -5.26 -3.18
N ASN A 171 -5.09 -6.28 -3.90
CA ASN A 171 -6.48 -6.30 -4.35
C ASN A 171 -7.44 -6.66 -3.21
N THR A 172 -7.05 -7.54 -2.27
CA THR A 172 -7.87 -7.84 -1.11
C THR A 172 -8.08 -6.59 -0.24
N LEU A 173 -7.04 -5.79 0.00
CA LEU A 173 -7.18 -4.53 0.74
C LEU A 173 -8.08 -3.53 0.01
N ALA A 174 -7.96 -3.42 -1.31
CA ALA A 174 -8.82 -2.55 -2.11
C ALA A 174 -10.29 -3.00 -2.08
N ASP A 175 -10.55 -4.31 -2.04
CA ASP A 175 -11.90 -4.86 -1.93
C ASP A 175 -12.49 -4.64 -0.53
N ILE A 176 -11.69 -4.82 0.53
CA ILE A 176 -12.07 -4.51 1.91
C ILE A 176 -12.47 -3.04 2.03
N GLU A 177 -11.63 -2.14 1.50
CA GLU A 177 -11.90 -0.70 1.52
C GLU A 177 -13.17 -0.33 0.75
N ARG A 178 -13.41 -0.94 -0.42
CA ARG A 178 -14.62 -0.73 -1.21
C ARG A 178 -15.86 -1.25 -0.51
N ALA A 179 -15.78 -2.45 0.08
CA ALA A 179 -16.88 -3.06 0.80
C ALA A 179 -17.33 -2.21 2.01
N ALA A 180 -16.41 -1.53 2.67
CA ALA A 180 -16.72 -0.66 3.81
C ALA A 180 -17.59 0.58 3.43
N GLU A 181 -17.71 0.91 2.15
CA GLU A 181 -18.58 1.98 1.66
C GLU A 181 -20.02 1.51 1.38
N GLU A 182 -20.27 0.19 1.32
CA GLU A 182 -21.58 -0.37 1.04
C GLU A 182 -22.49 -0.30 2.27
N PRO A 183 -23.67 0.34 2.20
CA PRO A 183 -24.56 0.54 3.36
C PRO A 183 -25.04 -0.76 4.01
N THR A 184 -25.09 -1.86 3.24
CA THR A 184 -25.54 -3.18 3.70
C THR A 184 -24.39 -4.10 4.11
N HIS A 185 -23.15 -3.62 4.01
CA HIS A 185 -21.98 -4.43 4.37
C HIS A 185 -21.93 -4.71 5.87
N VAL A 186 -21.80 -5.99 6.22
CA VAL A 186 -21.52 -6.41 7.59
C VAL A 186 -20.01 -6.53 7.73
N PRO A 187 -19.36 -5.65 8.51
CA PRO A 187 -17.90 -5.68 8.63
C PRO A 187 -17.40 -6.99 9.23
N ILE A 188 -16.44 -7.63 8.56
CA ILE A 188 -15.66 -8.69 9.17
C ILE A 188 -14.61 -8.02 10.06
N PRO A 189 -14.44 -8.43 11.34
CA PRO A 189 -13.38 -7.89 12.19
C PRO A 189 -12.02 -7.95 11.50
N TRP A 190 -11.22 -6.88 11.64
CA TRP A 190 -9.93 -6.78 10.93
C TRP A 190 -8.97 -7.92 11.30
N GLU A 191 -9.01 -8.40 12.56
CA GLU A 191 -8.23 -9.54 13.01
C GLU A 191 -8.60 -10.81 12.22
N ARG A 192 -9.89 -11.01 11.96
CA ARG A 192 -10.35 -12.17 11.18
C ARG A 192 -9.97 -12.06 9.71
N GLN A 193 -10.05 -10.87 9.14
CA GLN A 193 -9.59 -10.62 7.77
C GLN A 193 -8.10 -10.91 7.64
N CYS A 194 -7.30 -10.43 8.61
CA CYS A 194 -5.86 -10.67 8.67
C CYS A 194 -5.55 -12.19 8.71
N GLU A 195 -6.21 -12.95 9.60
CA GLU A 195 -5.99 -14.40 9.70
C GLU A 195 -6.30 -15.12 8.39
N ILE A 196 -7.41 -14.77 7.72
CA ILE A 196 -7.80 -15.39 6.44
C ILE A 196 -6.74 -15.13 5.37
N VAL A 197 -6.23 -13.91 5.25
CA VAL A 197 -5.21 -13.56 4.25
C VAL A 197 -3.87 -14.23 4.59
N VAL A 198 -3.48 -14.25 5.87
CA VAL A 198 -2.27 -14.92 6.32
C VAL A 198 -2.32 -16.41 6.05
N ASP A 199 -3.45 -17.07 6.33
CA ASP A 199 -3.62 -18.51 6.09
C ASP A 199 -3.54 -18.83 4.58
N ALA A 200 -4.21 -18.04 3.74
CA ALA A 200 -4.20 -18.22 2.29
C ALA A 200 -2.79 -18.06 1.70
N LEU A 201 -2.08 -16.99 2.06
CA LEU A 201 -0.72 -16.75 1.59
C LEU A 201 0.26 -17.80 2.12
N THR A 202 0.15 -18.19 3.38
CA THR A 202 1.01 -19.25 3.95
C THR A 202 0.81 -20.56 3.22
N GLY A 203 -0.45 -20.95 2.96
CA GLY A 203 -0.78 -22.16 2.20
C GLY A 203 -0.22 -22.11 0.78
N MET A 204 -0.33 -20.98 0.10
CA MET A 204 0.24 -20.76 -1.23
C MET A 204 1.77 -20.94 -1.24
N TRP A 205 2.46 -20.36 -0.26
CA TRP A 205 3.92 -20.42 -0.18
C TRP A 205 4.46 -21.80 0.23
N LEU A 206 3.69 -22.56 1.01
CA LEU A 206 4.08 -23.91 1.44
C LEU A 206 3.60 -25.01 0.48
N ALA A 207 2.76 -24.68 -0.51
CA ALA A 207 2.33 -25.65 -1.52
C ALA A 207 3.54 -26.15 -2.35
N PRO A 208 3.61 -27.46 -2.66
CA PRO A 208 4.65 -27.98 -3.53
C PRO A 208 4.56 -27.36 -4.93
N VAL A 209 5.71 -27.26 -5.60
CA VAL A 209 5.77 -26.89 -7.02
C VAL A 209 5.84 -28.18 -7.83
N SER A 210 4.94 -28.32 -8.83
CA SER A 210 4.99 -29.43 -9.77
C SER A 210 6.31 -29.41 -10.55
N ALA A 211 6.84 -30.59 -10.84
CA ALA A 211 8.01 -30.67 -11.73
C ALA A 211 7.69 -30.02 -13.08
N ALA A 212 8.65 -29.32 -13.65
CA ALA A 212 8.54 -28.85 -15.03
C ALA A 212 8.30 -30.03 -15.97
N PRO A 213 7.44 -29.89 -17.00
CA PRO A 213 7.15 -30.96 -17.96
C PRO A 213 8.38 -31.37 -18.78
#